data_09a37133648133fb3fde930b336cb3f1
#
_entry.id   09a37133648133fb3fde930b336cb3f1
#
_cell.length_a   1.000
_cell.length_b   1.000
_cell.length_c   1.000
_cell.angle_alpha   90.00
_cell.angle_beta   90.00
_cell.angle_gamma   90.00
#
_symmetry.space_group_name_H-M   'P 1'
#
loop_
_entity.id
_entity.type
_entity.pdbx_description
1 polymer ?
#
loop_
_entity_poly.entity_id
_entity_poly.type
_entity_poly.pdbx_seq_one_letter_code
_entity_poly.pdbx_strand_id
1 'polypeptide(L)'
;GSVGLLGIAEHFAKNPHRYGLRFIWCGSEERGLLGAKAYCAKEGVLDKCVLNVNLDMIGCIMGKFAACCTTEEALVGYLNYMANELGFPMHVYQDVYSSDSTPFADKGVPAVSFARWAPNSTAVIHCSYDTMDVMKGEQMVEDIGFLVKFTDRMANAYRCPIAREIPDNMKEKLDEYLCRKRGKK
;
A
#
# COMPACT_ATOMS: atom_id res chain seq x y z
N GLY A 1 2.79 -5.69 -7.97
CA GLY A 1 1.87 -4.53 -7.88
C GLY A 1 1.12 -4.26 -9.18
N SER A 2 1.81 -4.17 -10.32
CA SER A 2 1.21 -3.74 -11.59
C SER A 2 0.03 -4.60 -12.03
N VAL A 3 0.15 -5.93 -11.98
CA VAL A 3 -0.95 -6.85 -12.30
C VAL A 3 -2.09 -6.73 -11.29
N GLY A 4 -1.77 -6.53 -10.01
CA GLY A 4 -2.78 -6.28 -8.98
C GLY A 4 -3.63 -5.03 -9.27
N LEU A 5 -3.00 -3.95 -9.69
CA LEU A 5 -3.71 -2.73 -10.10
C LEU A 5 -4.63 -2.99 -11.31
N LEU A 6 -4.20 -3.79 -12.29
CA LEU A 6 -5.05 -4.17 -13.43
C LEU A 6 -6.28 -4.98 -12.98
N GLY A 7 -6.10 -5.95 -12.08
CA GLY A 7 -7.22 -6.73 -11.54
C GLY A 7 -8.23 -5.88 -10.77
N ILE A 8 -7.76 -4.94 -9.96
CA ILE A 8 -8.63 -3.98 -9.26
C ILE A 8 -9.33 -3.07 -10.28
N ALA A 9 -8.60 -2.54 -11.27
CA ALA A 9 -9.17 -1.68 -12.30
C ALA A 9 -10.25 -2.38 -13.11
N GLU A 10 -10.04 -3.64 -13.47
CA GLU A 10 -11.05 -4.46 -14.18
C GLU A 10 -12.33 -4.63 -13.35
N HIS A 11 -12.20 -4.86 -12.04
CA HIS A 11 -13.36 -4.94 -11.15
C HIS A 11 -14.16 -3.64 -11.17
N PHE A 12 -13.51 -2.50 -10.96
CA PHE A 12 -14.19 -1.21 -10.88
C PHE A 12 -14.67 -0.67 -12.24
N ALA A 13 -14.10 -1.13 -13.35
CA ALA A 13 -14.65 -0.81 -14.67
C ALA A 13 -16.03 -1.44 -14.90
N LYS A 14 -16.38 -2.51 -14.17
CA LYS A 14 -17.63 -3.27 -14.30
C LYS A 14 -18.61 -3.00 -13.16
N ASN A 15 -18.17 -2.38 -12.08
CA ASN A 15 -18.95 -2.18 -10.86
C ASN A 15 -19.00 -0.70 -10.48
N PRO A 16 -20.17 -0.17 -10.07
CA PRO A 16 -20.29 1.21 -9.65
C PRO A 16 -19.56 1.45 -8.33
N HIS A 17 -19.06 2.67 -8.14
CA HIS A 17 -18.38 3.10 -6.93
C HIS A 17 -18.60 4.59 -6.66
N ARG A 18 -18.56 4.98 -5.38
CA ARG A 18 -18.80 6.37 -4.93
C ARG A 18 -17.59 7.27 -5.06
N TYR A 19 -16.41 6.76 -4.66
CA TYR A 19 -15.17 7.53 -4.74
C TYR A 19 -14.53 7.33 -6.11
N GLY A 20 -14.01 8.40 -6.69
CA GLY A 20 -13.15 8.30 -7.87
C GLY A 20 -11.88 7.51 -7.55
N LEU A 21 -11.50 6.62 -8.44
CA LEU A 21 -10.27 5.84 -8.33
C LEU A 21 -9.24 6.33 -9.35
N ARG A 22 -8.00 6.43 -8.91
CA ARG A 22 -6.87 6.77 -9.77
C ARG A 22 -5.81 5.70 -9.65
N PHE A 23 -5.51 5.05 -10.75
CA PHE A 23 -4.47 4.05 -10.85
C PHE A 23 -3.18 4.71 -11.32
N ILE A 24 -2.08 4.44 -10.62
CA ILE A 24 -0.77 5.05 -10.88
C ILE A 24 0.27 3.95 -10.90
N TRP A 25 0.99 3.85 -11.99
CA TRP A 25 2.18 3.02 -12.11
C TRP A 25 3.40 3.94 -11.98
N CYS A 26 4.05 3.88 -10.83
CA CYS A 26 5.23 4.68 -10.54
C CYS A 26 6.46 4.08 -11.21
N GLY A 27 7.31 4.92 -11.78
CA GLY A 27 8.60 4.52 -12.29
C GLY A 27 9.73 4.86 -11.33
N SER A 28 10.85 4.12 -11.46
CA SER A 28 12.08 4.39 -10.70
C SER A 28 11.91 4.37 -9.18
N GLU A 29 11.10 3.44 -8.67
CA GLU A 29 10.92 3.24 -7.23
C GLU A 29 12.24 2.92 -6.57
N GLU A 30 13.01 1.97 -7.10
CA GLU A 30 14.32 1.51 -6.64
C GLU A 30 15.43 2.58 -6.64
N ARG A 31 15.18 3.71 -7.30
CA ARG A 31 16.06 4.87 -7.32
C ARG A 31 15.67 5.94 -6.29
N GLY A 32 14.86 5.57 -5.31
CA GLY A 32 14.41 6.43 -4.22
C GLY A 32 13.03 7.05 -4.45
N LEU A 33 12.06 6.25 -4.87
CA LEU A 33 10.64 6.60 -5.01
C LEU A 33 10.40 7.77 -5.99
N LEU A 34 11.20 7.86 -7.07
CA LEU A 34 11.23 9.06 -7.91
C LEU A 34 9.90 9.34 -8.59
N GLY A 35 9.20 8.31 -9.08
CA GLY A 35 7.90 8.46 -9.74
C GLY A 35 6.83 8.97 -8.78
N ALA A 36 6.73 8.36 -7.60
CA ALA A 36 5.78 8.76 -6.57
C ALA A 36 6.07 10.18 -6.05
N LYS A 37 7.34 10.51 -5.81
CA LYS A 37 7.76 11.88 -5.42
C LYS A 37 7.38 12.91 -6.47
N ALA A 38 7.69 12.66 -7.74
CA ALA A 38 7.35 13.56 -8.84
C ALA A 38 5.84 13.73 -9.02
N TYR A 39 5.07 12.64 -8.80
CA TYR A 39 3.63 12.69 -8.82
C TYR A 39 3.09 13.57 -7.68
N CYS A 40 3.51 13.31 -6.44
CA CYS A 40 3.05 14.02 -5.25
C CYS A 40 3.51 15.50 -5.19
N ALA A 41 4.51 15.87 -6.01
CA ALA A 41 4.96 17.26 -6.11
C ALA A 41 4.08 18.14 -7.02
N LYS A 42 3.18 17.54 -7.80
CA LYS A 42 2.29 18.32 -8.68
C LYS A 42 1.23 19.04 -7.85
N GLU A 43 1.06 20.32 -8.13
CA GLU A 43 0.07 21.16 -7.44
C GLU A 43 -1.36 20.59 -7.59
N GLY A 44 -2.11 20.58 -6.50
CA GLY A 44 -3.50 20.17 -6.45
C GLY A 44 -3.78 18.68 -6.69
N VAL A 45 -2.76 17.89 -7.04
CA VAL A 45 -2.97 16.46 -7.41
C VAL A 45 -3.50 15.61 -6.27
N LEU A 46 -3.17 15.98 -5.03
CA LEU A 46 -3.56 15.26 -3.81
C LEU A 46 -4.75 15.87 -3.06
N ASP A 47 -5.29 17.01 -3.48
CA ASP A 47 -6.30 17.76 -2.72
C ASP A 47 -7.54 16.93 -2.40
N LYS A 48 -7.95 16.08 -3.32
CA LYS A 48 -9.11 15.18 -3.15
C LYS A 48 -8.71 13.73 -2.85
N CYS A 49 -7.44 13.46 -2.66
CA CYS A 49 -6.96 12.12 -2.32
C CYS A 49 -7.24 11.84 -0.84
N VAL A 50 -8.07 10.84 -0.55
CA VAL A 50 -8.47 10.49 0.84
C VAL A 50 -7.69 9.31 1.39
N LEU A 51 -7.21 8.42 0.52
CA LEU A 51 -6.43 7.23 0.89
C LEU A 51 -5.55 6.83 -0.28
N ASN A 52 -4.30 6.51 -0.01
CA ASN A 52 -3.39 5.83 -0.92
C ASN A 52 -3.37 4.34 -0.59
N VAL A 53 -3.59 3.49 -1.58
CA VAL A 53 -3.46 2.04 -1.49
C VAL A 53 -2.32 1.62 -2.41
N ASN A 54 -1.21 1.23 -1.81
CA ASN A 54 -0.01 0.81 -2.53
C ASN A 54 0.11 -0.70 -2.59
N LEU A 55 0.49 -1.24 -3.74
CA LEU A 55 0.68 -2.66 -3.97
C LEU A 55 2.13 -2.92 -4.36
N ASP A 56 2.81 -3.67 -3.50
CA ASP A 56 4.20 -4.00 -3.69
C ASP A 56 4.41 -5.49 -3.43
N MET A 57 5.21 -6.17 -4.25
CA MET A 57 5.57 -7.60 -4.07
C MET A 57 4.40 -8.56 -3.79
N ILE A 58 3.21 -8.31 -4.30
CA ILE A 58 2.07 -9.24 -4.19
C ILE A 58 2.22 -10.42 -5.16
N GLY A 59 1.60 -11.57 -4.85
CA GLY A 59 1.62 -12.77 -5.70
C GLY A 59 2.89 -13.61 -5.61
N CYS A 60 3.85 -13.27 -4.73
CA CYS A 60 5.03 -14.09 -4.50
C CYS A 60 4.67 -15.38 -3.78
N ILE A 61 5.34 -16.49 -4.13
CA ILE A 61 5.11 -17.81 -3.53
C ILE A 61 5.55 -17.90 -2.07
N MET A 62 6.40 -17.01 -1.64
CA MET A 62 6.95 -16.97 -0.28
C MET A 62 6.48 -15.73 0.47
N GLY A 63 6.49 -15.84 1.78
CA GLY A 63 6.20 -14.74 2.67
C GLY A 63 4.75 -14.65 3.11
N LYS A 64 4.56 -13.86 4.17
CA LYS A 64 3.25 -13.52 4.70
C LYS A 64 2.70 -12.31 3.99
N PHE A 65 1.42 -12.34 3.64
CA PHE A 65 0.74 -11.12 3.20
C PHE A 65 0.69 -10.12 4.35
N ALA A 66 1.07 -8.90 4.09
CA ALA A 66 1.16 -7.87 5.11
C ALA A 66 0.54 -6.56 4.63
N ALA A 67 0.05 -5.77 5.57
CA ALA A 67 -0.38 -4.40 5.37
C ALA A 67 0.36 -3.49 6.35
N CYS A 68 1.18 -2.59 5.82
CA CYS A 68 1.82 -1.54 6.58
C CYS A 68 0.99 -0.25 6.47
N CYS A 69 0.44 0.21 7.58
CA CYS A 69 -0.47 1.34 7.66
C CYS A 69 0.28 2.59 8.13
N THR A 70 0.55 3.53 7.22
CA THR A 70 1.06 4.87 7.56
C THR A 70 -0.13 5.81 7.72
N THR A 71 -0.92 5.56 8.75
CA THR A 71 -2.16 6.26 9.08
C THR A 71 -2.56 5.98 10.52
N GLU A 72 -3.75 6.37 10.93
CA GLU A 72 -4.32 6.07 12.25
C GLU A 72 -4.44 4.55 12.51
N GLU A 73 -4.38 4.16 13.78
CA GLU A 73 -4.44 2.76 14.20
C GLU A 73 -5.80 2.09 13.88
N ALA A 74 -6.84 2.87 13.70
CA ALA A 74 -8.16 2.38 13.32
C ALA A 74 -8.14 1.54 12.03
N LEU A 75 -7.28 1.88 11.06
CA LEU A 75 -7.13 1.07 9.85
C LEU A 75 -6.51 -0.30 10.13
N VAL A 76 -5.57 -0.38 11.08
CA VAL A 76 -4.99 -1.66 11.53
C VAL A 76 -6.07 -2.56 12.11
N GLY A 77 -6.91 -2.02 13.00
CA GLY A 77 -8.05 -2.74 13.57
C GLY A 77 -9.04 -3.21 12.50
N TYR A 78 -9.38 -2.32 11.57
CA TYR A 78 -10.29 -2.64 10.47
C TYR A 78 -9.77 -3.75 9.57
N LEU A 79 -8.51 -3.71 9.17
CA LEU A 79 -7.90 -4.73 8.32
C LEU A 79 -7.78 -6.07 9.03
N ASN A 80 -7.44 -6.10 10.33
CA ASN A 80 -7.44 -7.32 11.12
C ASN A 80 -8.84 -7.94 11.22
N TYR A 81 -9.88 -7.13 11.45
CA TYR A 81 -11.26 -7.59 11.45
C TYR A 81 -11.66 -8.20 10.10
N MET A 82 -11.38 -7.47 9.01
CA MET A 82 -11.70 -7.91 7.66
C MET A 82 -10.94 -9.20 7.28
N ALA A 83 -9.67 -9.30 7.65
CA ALA A 83 -8.87 -10.50 7.43
C ALA A 83 -9.46 -11.72 8.11
N ASN A 84 -9.86 -11.57 9.39
CA ASN A 84 -10.51 -12.64 10.15
C ASN A 84 -11.88 -13.02 9.55
N GLU A 85 -12.69 -12.04 9.18
CA GLU A 85 -14.00 -12.26 8.53
C GLU A 85 -13.88 -13.05 7.23
N LEU A 86 -12.85 -12.77 6.45
CA LEU A 86 -12.61 -13.40 5.15
C LEU A 86 -11.77 -14.68 5.22
N GLY A 87 -11.28 -15.05 6.40
CA GLY A 87 -10.35 -16.17 6.57
C GLY A 87 -9.04 -15.97 5.80
N PHE A 88 -8.62 -14.73 5.59
CA PHE A 88 -7.42 -14.37 4.83
C PHE A 88 -6.26 -14.07 5.78
N PRO A 89 -5.22 -14.93 5.85
CA PRO A 89 -4.12 -14.73 6.79
C PRO A 89 -3.24 -13.55 6.36
N MET A 90 -3.15 -12.53 7.21
CA MET A 90 -2.28 -11.39 6.97
C MET A 90 -1.69 -10.83 8.26
N HIS A 91 -0.61 -10.09 8.13
CA HIS A 91 0.00 -9.33 9.20
C HIS A 91 -0.25 -7.84 9.00
N VAL A 92 -0.95 -7.20 9.93
CA VAL A 92 -1.28 -5.78 9.85
C VAL A 92 -0.58 -5.03 10.96
N TYR A 93 0.06 -3.91 10.64
CA TYR A 93 0.77 -3.10 11.63
C TYR A 93 0.86 -1.65 11.16
N GLN A 94 1.11 -0.76 12.12
CA GLN A 94 1.30 0.66 11.88
C GLN A 94 2.80 0.97 11.81
N ASP A 95 3.26 1.41 10.64
CA ASP A 95 4.64 1.85 10.41
C ASP A 95 4.76 2.66 9.11
N VAL A 96 6.00 3.07 8.80
CA VAL A 96 6.40 3.61 7.49
C VAL A 96 7.14 2.50 6.73
N TYR A 97 6.59 2.13 5.59
CA TYR A 97 7.22 1.18 4.68
C TYR A 97 7.87 1.92 3.52
N SER A 98 9.15 1.58 3.24
CA SER A 98 9.90 2.18 2.14
C SER A 98 9.33 1.74 0.79
N SER A 99 8.34 2.42 0.31
CA SER A 99 7.65 2.15 -0.95
C SER A 99 6.94 3.41 -1.46
N ASP A 100 6.32 3.35 -2.63
CA ASP A 100 5.64 4.47 -3.29
C ASP A 100 4.51 5.12 -2.47
N SER A 101 4.05 4.49 -1.38
CA SER A 101 3.12 5.08 -0.41
C SER A 101 3.73 6.20 0.43
N THR A 102 5.05 6.15 0.69
CA THR A 102 5.74 7.09 1.59
C THR A 102 5.60 8.55 1.14
N PRO A 103 5.79 8.91 -0.15
CA PRO A 103 5.59 10.29 -0.60
C PRO A 103 4.16 10.81 -0.42
N PHE A 104 3.15 9.94 -0.50
CA PHE A 104 1.76 10.32 -0.23
C PHE A 104 1.57 10.61 1.27
N ALA A 105 2.06 9.72 2.14
CA ALA A 105 1.99 9.91 3.58
C ALA A 105 2.72 11.19 4.01
N ASP A 106 3.87 11.47 3.43
CA ASP A 106 4.65 12.70 3.67
C ASP A 106 3.87 13.97 3.30
N LYS A 107 2.93 13.89 2.37
CA LYS A 107 2.01 14.97 1.99
C LYS A 107 0.69 14.95 2.74
N GLY A 108 0.59 14.18 3.83
CA GLY A 108 -0.59 14.13 4.69
C GLY A 108 -1.74 13.27 4.13
N VAL A 109 -1.48 12.40 3.15
CA VAL A 109 -2.47 11.44 2.66
C VAL A 109 -2.27 10.12 3.40
N PRO A 110 -3.28 9.61 4.14
CA PRO A 110 -3.23 8.28 4.73
C PRO A 110 -2.85 7.23 3.71
N ALA A 111 -1.96 6.33 4.07
CA ALA A 111 -1.43 5.35 3.14
C ALA A 111 -1.37 3.95 3.75
N VAL A 112 -1.64 2.95 2.92
CA VAL A 112 -1.44 1.54 3.27
C VAL A 112 -0.67 0.86 2.15
N SER A 113 0.40 0.14 2.50
CA SER A 113 1.16 -0.68 1.57
C SER A 113 0.87 -2.15 1.83
N PHE A 114 0.43 -2.84 0.80
CA PHE A 114 0.24 -4.29 0.81
C PHE A 114 1.41 -4.96 0.10
N ALA A 115 2.01 -5.94 0.78
CA ALA A 115 3.17 -6.68 0.27
C ALA A 115 3.18 -8.11 0.78
N ARG A 116 3.95 -8.99 0.13
CA ARG A 116 4.34 -10.28 0.70
C ARG A 116 5.75 -10.21 1.21
N TRP A 117 5.93 -10.51 2.50
CA TRP A 117 7.22 -10.44 3.16
C TRP A 117 7.74 -11.83 3.48
N ALA A 118 8.85 -12.16 2.86
CA ALA A 118 9.63 -13.34 3.18
C ALA A 118 10.59 -13.04 4.34
N PRO A 119 10.96 -14.06 5.14
CA PRO A 119 12.03 -13.90 6.11
C PRO A 119 13.33 -13.43 5.46
N ASN A 120 14.14 -12.69 6.21
CA ASN A 120 15.47 -12.30 5.77
C ASN A 120 16.24 -13.54 5.28
N SER A 121 17.06 -13.37 4.24
CA SER A 121 17.81 -14.42 3.55
C SER A 121 17.03 -15.40 2.67
N THR A 122 15.70 -15.34 2.64
CA THR A 122 14.89 -16.15 1.72
C THR A 122 14.26 -15.32 0.59
N ALA A 123 14.26 -14.01 0.73
CA ALA A 123 13.81 -13.10 -0.33
C ALA A 123 14.88 -13.00 -1.42
N VAL A 124 14.43 -13.10 -2.67
CA VAL A 124 15.31 -12.96 -3.86
C VAL A 124 15.24 -11.56 -4.47
N ILE A 125 14.62 -10.64 -3.79
CA ILE A 125 14.45 -9.24 -4.19
C ILE A 125 15.81 -8.56 -4.40
N HIS A 126 15.89 -7.66 -5.37
CA HIS A 126 17.08 -6.87 -5.72
C HIS A 126 18.29 -7.70 -6.19
N CYS A 127 18.08 -8.90 -6.71
CA CYS A 127 19.13 -9.72 -7.25
C CYS A 127 18.72 -10.46 -8.54
N SER A 128 19.67 -11.11 -9.20
CA SER A 128 19.43 -11.83 -10.46
C SER A 128 18.50 -13.05 -10.34
N TYR A 129 18.20 -13.50 -9.14
CA TYR A 129 17.26 -14.59 -8.88
C TYR A 129 15.81 -14.12 -8.76
N ASP A 130 15.56 -12.82 -8.80
CA ASP A 130 14.20 -12.26 -8.83
C ASP A 130 13.61 -12.40 -10.24
N THR A 131 13.07 -13.57 -10.48
CA THR A 131 12.50 -14.01 -11.77
C THR A 131 11.02 -14.32 -11.62
N MET A 132 10.35 -14.63 -12.73
CA MET A 132 8.95 -15.06 -12.71
C MET A 132 8.71 -16.35 -11.93
N ASP A 133 9.74 -17.13 -11.66
CA ASP A 133 9.61 -18.40 -10.92
C ASP A 133 9.22 -18.20 -9.44
N VAL A 134 9.45 -17.01 -8.90
CA VAL A 134 9.02 -16.65 -7.54
C VAL A 134 7.57 -16.17 -7.46
N MET A 135 6.88 -16.11 -8.60
CA MET A 135 5.49 -15.70 -8.71
C MET A 135 4.57 -16.90 -8.89
N LYS A 136 3.37 -16.85 -8.33
CA LYS A 136 2.37 -17.89 -8.49
C LYS A 136 1.01 -17.29 -8.81
N GLY A 137 0.38 -17.81 -9.88
CA GLY A 137 -0.89 -17.30 -10.37
C GLY A 137 -2.01 -17.40 -9.33
N GLU A 138 -2.13 -18.53 -8.65
CA GLU A 138 -3.15 -18.74 -7.62
C GLU A 138 -2.96 -17.76 -6.46
N GLN A 139 -1.71 -17.55 -6.04
CA GLN A 139 -1.41 -16.60 -4.96
C GLN A 139 -1.73 -15.16 -5.38
N MET A 140 -1.45 -14.80 -6.63
CA MET A 140 -1.80 -13.50 -7.18
C MET A 140 -3.32 -13.29 -7.18
N VAL A 141 -4.10 -14.31 -7.56
CA VAL A 141 -5.57 -14.26 -7.56
C VAL A 141 -6.11 -14.08 -6.13
N GLU A 142 -5.57 -14.82 -5.16
CA GLU A 142 -5.97 -14.69 -3.76
C GLU A 142 -5.68 -13.27 -3.21
N ASP A 143 -4.47 -12.75 -3.45
CA ASP A 143 -4.07 -11.43 -3.02
C ASP A 143 -4.96 -10.34 -3.65
N ILE A 144 -5.17 -10.41 -4.97
CA ILE A 144 -6.05 -9.49 -5.69
C ILE A 144 -7.50 -9.59 -5.18
N GLY A 145 -7.98 -10.79 -4.89
CA GLY A 145 -9.33 -11.01 -4.35
C GLY A 145 -9.55 -10.29 -3.00
N PHE A 146 -8.56 -10.34 -2.11
CA PHE A 146 -8.61 -9.56 -0.86
C PHE A 146 -8.56 -8.05 -1.13
N LEU A 147 -7.64 -7.61 -1.98
CA LEU A 147 -7.44 -6.20 -2.31
C LEU A 147 -8.65 -5.57 -2.99
N VAL A 148 -9.32 -6.31 -3.87
CA VAL A 148 -10.58 -5.87 -4.49
C VAL A 148 -11.65 -5.65 -3.42
N LYS A 149 -11.84 -6.61 -2.50
CA LYS A 149 -12.83 -6.47 -1.40
C LYS A 149 -12.51 -5.29 -0.48
N PHE A 150 -11.24 -5.09 -0.15
CA PHE A 150 -10.81 -3.95 0.66
C PHE A 150 -11.08 -2.63 -0.07
N THR A 151 -10.62 -2.52 -1.30
CA THR A 151 -10.78 -1.29 -2.10
C THR A 151 -12.25 -0.99 -2.36
N ASP A 152 -13.08 -2.02 -2.62
CA ASP A 152 -14.51 -1.88 -2.81
C ASP A 152 -15.21 -1.32 -1.56
N ARG A 153 -14.88 -1.84 -0.37
CA ARG A 153 -15.40 -1.30 0.90
C ARG A 153 -15.00 0.16 1.11
N MET A 154 -13.77 0.54 0.78
CA MET A 154 -13.31 1.94 0.88
C MET A 154 -13.98 2.82 -0.17
N ALA A 155 -14.03 2.37 -1.43
CA ALA A 155 -14.57 3.14 -2.56
C ALA A 155 -16.10 3.31 -2.52
N ASN A 156 -16.81 2.44 -1.83
CA ASN A 156 -18.26 2.49 -1.67
C ASN A 156 -18.74 2.98 -0.30
N ALA A 157 -17.84 3.24 0.63
CA ALA A 157 -18.18 3.82 1.92
C ALA A 157 -18.96 5.14 1.74
N TYR A 158 -19.96 5.39 2.59
CA TYR A 158 -20.69 6.67 2.58
C TYR A 158 -19.73 7.85 2.80
N ARG A 159 -18.79 7.67 3.73
CA ARG A 159 -17.63 8.52 3.98
C ARG A 159 -16.43 7.61 4.21
N CYS A 160 -15.29 7.96 3.65
CA CYS A 160 -14.06 7.22 3.92
C CYS A 160 -13.87 7.10 5.44
N PRO A 161 -13.78 5.88 5.98
CA PRO A 161 -13.70 5.68 7.43
C PRO A 161 -12.35 6.10 8.02
N ILE A 162 -11.36 6.38 7.18
CA ILE A 162 -10.02 6.80 7.58
C ILE A 162 -9.91 8.32 7.53
N ALA A 163 -9.50 8.93 8.64
CA ALA A 163 -9.28 10.37 8.69
C ALA A 163 -8.15 10.77 7.74
N ARG A 164 -8.33 11.89 7.01
CA ARG A 164 -7.29 12.39 6.10
C ARG A 164 -6.24 13.17 6.88
N GLU A 165 -5.55 12.45 7.75
CA GLU A 165 -4.43 12.98 8.54
C GLU A 165 -3.42 11.88 8.84
N ILE A 166 -2.20 12.28 9.11
CA ILE A 166 -1.13 11.40 9.57
C ILE A 166 -0.92 11.65 11.05
N PRO A 167 -1.03 10.63 11.92
CA PRO A 167 -0.78 10.78 13.35
C PRO A 167 0.65 11.22 13.66
N ASP A 168 0.85 11.88 14.79
CA ASP A 168 2.16 12.46 15.12
C ASP A 168 3.27 11.40 15.25
N ASN A 169 2.96 10.23 15.80
CA ASN A 169 3.89 9.10 15.83
C ASN A 169 4.32 8.65 14.43
N MET A 170 3.43 8.73 13.43
CA MET A 170 3.78 8.41 12.04
C MET A 170 4.52 9.55 11.36
N LYS A 171 4.23 10.81 11.69
CA LYS A 171 5.03 11.95 11.22
C LYS A 171 6.47 11.86 11.72
N GLU A 172 6.67 11.46 12.97
CA GLU A 172 8.00 11.24 13.52
C GLU A 172 8.77 10.17 12.77
N LYS A 173 8.14 9.02 12.50
CA LYS A 173 8.74 7.93 11.71
C LYS A 173 9.03 8.35 10.27
N LEU A 174 8.14 9.14 9.65
CA LEU A 174 8.38 9.71 8.31
C LEU A 174 9.61 10.64 8.31
N ASP A 175 9.74 11.50 9.32
CA ASP A 175 10.88 12.39 9.46
C ASP A 175 12.20 11.61 9.66
N GLU A 176 12.16 10.52 10.42
CA GLU A 176 13.31 9.61 10.59
C GLU A 176 13.66 8.93 9.27
N TYR A 177 12.67 8.34 8.59
CA TYR A 177 12.86 7.68 7.30
C TYR A 177 13.43 8.64 6.24
N LEU A 178 12.92 9.87 6.20
CA LEU A 178 13.36 10.91 5.25
C LEU A 178 14.64 11.65 5.70
N CYS A 179 15.26 11.21 6.79
CA CYS A 179 16.47 11.82 7.36
C CYS A 179 16.34 13.32 7.68
N ARG A 180 15.12 13.81 8.00
CA ARG A 180 14.88 15.21 8.35
C ARG A 180 15.30 15.53 9.78
N LYS A 181 15.16 14.57 10.69
CA LYS A 181 15.71 14.65 12.05
C LYS A 181 17.09 13.98 12.05
N ARG A 182 18.17 14.74 11.95
CA ARG A 182 19.48 14.22 12.34
C ARG A 182 19.39 13.93 13.83
N GLY A 183 19.47 12.66 14.22
CA GLY A 183 19.47 12.27 15.61
C GLY A 183 20.47 13.17 16.37
N LYS A 184 20.03 13.76 17.47
CA LYS A 184 20.96 14.35 18.44
C LYS A 184 21.87 13.20 18.88
N LYS A 185 23.13 13.24 18.43
CA LYS A 185 24.20 12.40 18.96
C LYS A 185 24.45 12.79 20.41
#